data_7bb1cf959a0aae139517b7d2ea224f6f
#
_entry.id   7bb1cf959a0aae139517b7d2ea224f6f
#
_cell.length_a   1.000
_cell.length_b   1.000
_cell.length_c   1.000
_cell.angle_alpha   90.00
_cell.angle_beta   90.00
_cell.angle_gamma   90.00
#
_symmetry.space_group_name_H-M   'P 1'
#
loop_
_entity.id
_entity.type
_entity.pdbx_description
1 polymer ?
#
loop_
_entity_poly.entity_id
_entity_poly.type
_entity_poly.pdbx_seq_one_letter_code
_entity_poly.pdbx_strand_id
1 'polypeptide(L)'
;SIADLRYHCDILNLMELDDTSKLILHIGGIYGDKMAAIQRFIFVFHHLDEDIKQRLIIENDDRYYTLEDVLYISDKIQIPVIFDNLHHEILPSFPDLNLYQTLLLVQKSWKPKDGRMKIHYSQQDMSRRKGAHATYLDAQQFLMFCRDIRYMDMDMMLEIKTKNLAALQALDILYPEQFQQALVWKN
;
A
#
# COMPACT_ATOMS: atom_id res chain seq x y z
N SER A 1 -13.21 6.44 10.57
CA SER A 1 -14.70 6.54 10.44
C SER A 1 -15.09 7.11 9.07
N ILE A 2 -16.39 7.09 8.71
CA ILE A 2 -16.87 7.69 7.45
C ILE A 2 -16.58 9.20 7.43
N ALA A 3 -16.71 9.87 8.57
CA ALA A 3 -16.41 11.30 8.67
C ALA A 3 -14.94 11.62 8.36
N ASP A 4 -14.00 10.74 8.76
CA ASP A 4 -12.57 10.93 8.43
C ASP A 4 -12.31 10.74 6.94
N LEU A 5 -12.96 9.74 6.32
CA LEU A 5 -12.88 9.54 4.86
C LEU A 5 -13.41 10.76 4.12
N ARG A 6 -14.57 11.31 4.54
CA ARG A 6 -15.15 12.53 3.96
C ARG A 6 -14.16 13.70 4.09
N TYR A 7 -13.62 13.93 5.29
CA TYR A 7 -12.66 15.00 5.54
C TYR A 7 -11.44 14.92 4.62
N HIS A 8 -10.83 13.73 4.48
CA HIS A 8 -9.68 13.57 3.60
C HIS A 8 -10.05 13.71 2.12
N CYS A 9 -11.22 13.21 1.72
CA CYS A 9 -11.72 13.37 0.35
C CYS A 9 -11.91 14.86 0.02
N ASP A 10 -12.51 15.62 0.92
CA ASP A 10 -12.72 17.06 0.76
C ASP A 10 -11.39 17.82 0.64
N ILE A 11 -10.35 17.44 1.40
CA ILE A 11 -9.01 18.02 1.26
C ILE A 11 -8.45 17.74 -0.14
N LEU A 12 -8.51 16.49 -0.62
CA LEU A 12 -8.01 16.15 -1.96
C LEU A 12 -8.77 16.90 -3.06
N ASN A 13 -10.09 17.07 -2.89
CA ASN A 13 -10.91 17.84 -3.82
C ASN A 13 -10.56 19.35 -3.80
N LEU A 14 -10.34 19.93 -2.60
CA LEU A 14 -9.88 21.32 -2.46
C LEU A 14 -8.48 21.55 -3.05
N MET A 15 -7.64 20.53 -3.08
CA MET A 15 -6.34 20.56 -3.73
C MET A 15 -6.42 20.34 -5.27
N GLU A 16 -7.64 20.16 -5.80
CA GLU A 16 -7.90 19.88 -7.23
C GLU A 16 -7.19 18.61 -7.74
N LEU A 17 -6.99 17.62 -6.86
CA LEU A 17 -6.37 16.36 -7.21
C LEU A 17 -7.40 15.39 -7.83
N ASP A 18 -6.96 14.64 -8.82
CA ASP A 18 -7.79 13.63 -9.49
C ASP A 18 -7.96 12.34 -8.66
N ASP A 19 -8.72 11.38 -9.18
CA ASP A 19 -9.04 10.13 -8.52
C ASP A 19 -7.87 9.16 -8.40
N THR A 20 -6.71 9.46 -9.00
CA THR A 20 -5.47 8.70 -8.80
C THR A 20 -4.82 8.99 -7.45
N SER A 21 -5.22 10.09 -6.80
CA SER A 21 -4.89 10.42 -5.41
C SER A 21 -5.83 9.66 -4.48
N LYS A 22 -5.33 8.55 -3.94
CA LYS A 22 -6.12 7.54 -3.23
C LYS A 22 -6.15 7.74 -1.70
N LEU A 23 -7.22 7.26 -1.08
CA LEU A 23 -7.38 7.11 0.37
C LEU A 23 -7.22 5.64 0.73
N ILE A 24 -6.23 5.33 1.54
CA ILE A 24 -5.88 3.97 1.94
C ILE A 24 -6.57 3.63 3.26
N LEU A 25 -7.20 2.47 3.32
CA LEU A 25 -7.92 2.03 4.51
C LEU A 25 -7.65 0.55 4.81
N HIS A 26 -7.37 0.23 6.07
CA HIS A 26 -7.51 -1.13 6.58
C HIS A 26 -8.98 -1.46 6.86
N ILE A 27 -9.35 -2.73 6.69
CA ILE A 27 -10.75 -3.17 6.86
C ILE A 27 -11.26 -2.97 8.29
N GLY A 28 -10.37 -3.03 9.27
CA GLY A 28 -10.68 -2.78 10.67
C GLY A 28 -10.82 -4.05 11.52
N GLY A 29 -11.58 -3.99 12.62
CA GLY A 29 -11.70 -5.11 13.55
C GLY A 29 -12.66 -6.21 13.08
N ILE A 30 -12.35 -7.47 13.42
CA ILE A 30 -13.20 -8.63 13.09
C ILE A 30 -14.37 -8.83 14.07
N TYR A 31 -14.28 -8.28 15.27
CA TYR A 31 -15.32 -8.39 16.32
C TYR A 31 -15.81 -9.85 16.57
N GLY A 32 -14.87 -10.80 16.50
CA GLY A 32 -15.16 -12.23 16.70
C GLY A 32 -15.62 -13.00 15.45
N ASP A 33 -16.01 -12.32 14.37
CA ASP A 33 -16.44 -12.93 13.11
C ASP A 33 -15.91 -12.14 11.90
N LYS A 34 -14.86 -12.68 11.29
CA LYS A 34 -14.19 -12.07 10.13
C LYS A 34 -15.11 -11.95 8.92
N MET A 35 -15.89 -13.01 8.62
CA MET A 35 -16.78 -12.98 7.45
C MET A 35 -17.90 -11.96 7.62
N ALA A 36 -18.49 -11.88 8.81
CA ALA A 36 -19.47 -10.84 9.10
C ALA A 36 -18.85 -9.42 9.02
N ALA A 37 -17.58 -9.25 9.42
CA ALA A 37 -16.88 -7.98 9.28
C ALA A 37 -16.64 -7.61 7.80
N ILE A 38 -16.24 -8.56 6.96
CA ILE A 38 -16.11 -8.37 5.51
C ILE A 38 -17.45 -7.96 4.89
N GLN A 39 -18.53 -8.66 5.23
CA GLN A 39 -19.86 -8.31 4.71
C GLN A 39 -20.31 -6.92 5.14
N ARG A 40 -20.06 -6.53 6.39
CA ARG A 40 -20.34 -5.16 6.88
C ARG A 40 -19.54 -4.11 6.11
N PHE A 41 -18.25 -4.39 5.85
CA PHE A 41 -17.42 -3.47 5.07
C PHE A 41 -17.99 -3.28 3.66
N ILE A 42 -18.30 -4.37 2.96
CA ILE A 42 -18.92 -4.34 1.61
C ILE A 42 -20.24 -3.58 1.64
N PHE A 43 -21.10 -3.86 2.63
CA PHE A 43 -22.37 -3.16 2.79
C PHE A 43 -22.18 -1.65 2.99
N VAL A 44 -21.28 -1.26 3.90
CA VAL A 44 -20.99 0.16 4.18
C VAL A 44 -20.40 0.84 2.94
N PHE A 45 -19.49 0.18 2.22
CA PHE A 45 -18.91 0.72 0.99
C PHE A 45 -19.98 1.11 -0.04
N HIS A 46 -21.00 0.28 -0.25
CA HIS A 46 -22.08 0.60 -1.20
C HIS A 46 -22.88 1.85 -0.82
N HIS A 47 -22.85 2.25 0.46
CA HIS A 47 -23.54 3.44 0.97
C HIS A 47 -22.64 4.68 1.11
N LEU A 48 -21.37 4.60 0.74
CA LEU A 48 -20.48 5.76 0.68
C LEU A 48 -20.84 6.66 -0.51
N ASP A 49 -20.45 7.92 -0.41
CA ASP A 49 -20.53 8.87 -1.51
C ASP A 49 -19.58 8.46 -2.66
N GLU A 50 -19.95 8.78 -3.88
CA GLU A 50 -19.22 8.31 -5.08
C GLU A 50 -17.77 8.81 -5.13
N ASP A 51 -17.51 10.05 -4.72
CA ASP A 51 -16.17 10.62 -4.69
C ASP A 51 -15.25 9.91 -3.68
N ILE A 52 -15.79 9.44 -2.55
CA ILE A 52 -15.07 8.60 -1.59
C ILE A 52 -14.79 7.23 -2.22
N LYS A 53 -15.79 6.59 -2.84
CA LYS A 53 -15.63 5.28 -3.50
C LYS A 53 -14.55 5.28 -4.58
N GLN A 54 -14.47 6.36 -5.37
CA GLN A 54 -13.49 6.52 -6.44
C GLN A 54 -12.06 6.62 -5.91
N ARG A 55 -11.88 7.20 -4.72
CA ARG A 55 -10.58 7.38 -4.08
C ARG A 55 -10.18 6.23 -3.15
N LEU A 56 -11.16 5.46 -2.65
CA LEU A 56 -10.89 4.45 -1.64
C LEU A 56 -10.15 3.24 -2.21
N ILE A 57 -9.10 2.82 -1.51
CA ILE A 57 -8.37 1.58 -1.73
C ILE A 57 -8.14 0.88 -0.39
N ILE A 58 -7.95 -0.42 -0.41
CA ILE A 58 -7.80 -1.24 0.79
C ILE A 58 -6.45 -1.93 0.82
N GLU A 59 -5.97 -2.20 2.03
CA GLU A 59 -4.66 -2.76 2.30
C GLU A 59 -4.76 -4.04 3.13
N ASN A 60 -3.90 -5.04 2.88
CA ASN A 60 -3.71 -6.17 3.77
C ASN A 60 -3.09 -5.72 5.10
N ASP A 61 -3.43 -6.39 6.20
CA ASP A 61 -2.92 -6.03 7.51
C ASP A 61 -2.07 -7.14 8.17
N ASP A 62 -1.44 -6.81 9.30
CA ASP A 62 -0.56 -7.71 10.07
C ASP A 62 -1.31 -8.61 11.07
N ARG A 63 -2.67 -8.59 11.09
CA ARG A 63 -3.45 -9.21 12.17
C ARG A 63 -4.61 -10.07 11.72
N TYR A 64 -5.45 -9.53 10.83
CA TYR A 64 -6.77 -10.12 10.54
C TYR A 64 -7.00 -10.37 9.05
N TYR A 65 -6.59 -9.46 8.18
CA TYR A 65 -6.94 -9.51 6.77
C TYR A 65 -5.70 -9.75 5.90
N THR A 66 -5.59 -10.99 5.43
CA THR A 66 -4.54 -11.37 4.47
C THR A 66 -4.71 -10.65 3.14
N LEU A 67 -3.71 -10.73 2.28
CA LEU A 67 -3.85 -10.25 0.90
C LEU A 67 -5.01 -10.96 0.17
N GLU A 68 -5.24 -12.25 0.43
CA GLU A 68 -6.36 -13.00 -0.14
C GLU A 68 -7.72 -12.42 0.27
N ASP A 69 -7.87 -12.06 1.55
CA ASP A 69 -9.10 -11.45 2.05
C ASP A 69 -9.39 -10.10 1.38
N VAL A 70 -8.38 -9.23 1.27
CA VAL A 70 -8.58 -7.90 0.65
C VAL A 70 -8.78 -8.00 -0.86
N LEU A 71 -8.17 -8.97 -1.54
CA LEU A 71 -8.45 -9.25 -2.95
C LEU A 71 -9.88 -9.79 -3.15
N TYR A 72 -10.37 -10.63 -2.23
CA TYR A 72 -11.77 -11.07 -2.24
C TYR A 72 -12.73 -9.88 -2.08
N ILE A 73 -12.48 -8.97 -1.14
CA ILE A 73 -13.29 -7.75 -0.97
C ILE A 73 -13.22 -6.89 -2.23
N SER A 74 -12.02 -6.66 -2.76
CA SER A 74 -11.78 -5.90 -4.00
C SER A 74 -12.60 -6.45 -5.18
N ASP A 75 -12.65 -7.77 -5.35
CA ASP A 75 -13.48 -8.40 -6.39
C ASP A 75 -14.97 -8.05 -6.23
N LYS A 76 -15.49 -7.99 -5.00
CA LYS A 76 -16.91 -7.71 -4.74
C LYS A 76 -17.30 -6.25 -4.96
N ILE A 77 -16.42 -5.31 -4.65
CA ILE A 77 -16.74 -3.88 -4.69
C ILE A 77 -15.91 -3.10 -5.72
N GLN A 78 -15.05 -3.78 -6.47
CA GLN A 78 -14.30 -3.25 -7.62
C GLN A 78 -13.42 -2.04 -7.27
N ILE A 79 -12.69 -2.10 -6.13
CA ILE A 79 -11.70 -1.11 -5.71
C ILE A 79 -10.29 -1.69 -5.73
N PRO A 80 -9.24 -0.88 -5.95
CA PRO A 80 -7.86 -1.35 -5.93
C PRO A 80 -7.41 -1.84 -4.54
N VAL A 81 -6.40 -2.72 -4.56
CA VAL A 81 -5.70 -3.19 -3.35
C VAL A 81 -4.29 -2.62 -3.33
N ILE A 82 -3.85 -2.11 -2.19
CA ILE A 82 -2.45 -1.90 -1.86
C ILE A 82 -1.90 -3.17 -1.22
N PHE A 83 -0.72 -3.56 -1.70
CA PHE A 83 0.08 -4.60 -1.09
C PHE A 83 1.09 -3.98 -0.14
N ASP A 84 1.02 -4.31 1.16
CA ASP A 84 2.11 -4.07 2.10
C ASP A 84 2.94 -5.36 2.27
N ASN A 85 4.25 -5.26 2.01
CA ASN A 85 5.14 -6.41 2.06
C ASN A 85 5.33 -6.94 3.47
N LEU A 86 5.49 -6.08 4.48
CA LEU A 86 5.72 -6.50 5.86
C LEU A 86 4.48 -7.16 6.46
N HIS A 87 3.30 -6.59 6.20
CA HIS A 87 2.05 -7.20 6.61
C HIS A 87 1.86 -8.58 5.97
N HIS A 88 2.22 -8.73 4.70
CA HIS A 88 2.17 -10.01 4.01
C HIS A 88 3.18 -11.03 4.55
N GLU A 89 4.38 -10.62 4.95
CA GLU A 89 5.35 -11.48 5.63
C GLU A 89 4.84 -11.97 6.99
N ILE A 90 4.05 -11.15 7.69
CA ILE A 90 3.52 -11.45 9.01
C ILE A 90 2.29 -12.35 8.95
N LEU A 91 1.38 -12.04 8.02
CA LEU A 91 0.14 -12.76 7.78
C LEU A 91 0.09 -13.20 6.30
N PRO A 92 0.85 -14.23 5.93
CA PRO A 92 1.02 -14.62 4.54
C PRO A 92 -0.25 -15.25 3.94
N SER A 93 -0.38 -15.10 2.64
CA SER A 93 -1.29 -15.84 1.76
C SER A 93 -0.57 -16.21 0.47
N PHE A 94 -1.14 -17.12 -0.33
CA PHE A 94 -0.55 -17.58 -1.59
C PHE A 94 0.86 -18.18 -1.45
N PRO A 95 1.07 -19.22 -0.60
CA PRO A 95 2.39 -19.76 -0.29
C PRO A 95 3.16 -20.33 -1.49
N ASP A 96 2.45 -20.67 -2.56
CA ASP A 96 3.04 -21.22 -3.79
C ASP A 96 3.46 -20.15 -4.80
N LEU A 97 3.20 -18.86 -4.52
CA LEU A 97 3.53 -17.74 -5.39
C LEU A 97 4.76 -16.99 -4.90
N ASN A 98 5.65 -16.63 -5.81
CA ASN A 98 6.71 -15.67 -5.52
C ASN A 98 6.15 -14.23 -5.50
N LEU A 99 6.96 -13.26 -5.02
CA LEU A 99 6.57 -11.86 -4.89
C LEU A 99 6.02 -11.29 -6.20
N TYR A 100 6.70 -11.52 -7.32
CA TYR A 100 6.27 -11.03 -8.63
C TYR A 100 4.88 -11.56 -9.02
N GLN A 101 4.66 -12.87 -8.85
CA GLN A 101 3.37 -13.51 -9.13
C GLN A 101 2.26 -12.98 -8.21
N THR A 102 2.56 -12.77 -6.93
CA THR A 102 1.65 -12.19 -5.96
C THR A 102 1.24 -10.77 -6.38
N LEU A 103 2.19 -9.94 -6.78
CA LEU A 103 1.91 -8.58 -7.24
C LEU A 103 1.14 -8.54 -8.56
N LEU A 104 1.26 -9.54 -9.43
CA LEU A 104 0.39 -9.65 -10.61
C LEU A 104 -1.08 -9.86 -10.23
N LEU A 105 -1.38 -10.53 -9.10
CA LEU A 105 -2.76 -10.61 -8.59
C LEU A 105 -3.26 -9.24 -8.13
N VAL A 106 -2.41 -8.51 -7.40
CA VAL A 106 -2.74 -7.15 -6.94
C VAL A 106 -2.97 -6.21 -8.13
N GLN A 107 -2.11 -6.27 -9.15
CA GLN A 107 -2.20 -5.44 -10.35
C GLN A 107 -3.57 -5.57 -11.07
N LYS A 108 -4.18 -6.76 -11.05
CA LYS A 108 -5.51 -6.98 -11.66
C LYS A 108 -6.62 -6.15 -10.99
N SER A 109 -6.45 -5.74 -9.74
CA SER A 109 -7.40 -4.88 -9.03
C SER A 109 -7.33 -3.42 -9.49
N TRP A 110 -6.18 -2.97 -10.03
CA TRP A 110 -5.95 -1.63 -10.52
C TRP A 110 -6.43 -1.47 -11.96
N LYS A 111 -7.20 -0.43 -12.22
CA LYS A 111 -7.74 -0.09 -13.54
C LYS A 111 -7.12 1.22 -14.03
N PRO A 112 -7.14 1.54 -15.33
CA PRO A 112 -6.56 2.79 -15.84
C PRO A 112 -7.03 4.06 -15.12
N LYS A 113 -8.29 4.09 -14.70
CA LYS A 113 -8.86 5.22 -13.94
C LYS A 113 -8.23 5.40 -12.55
N ASP A 114 -7.67 4.33 -11.98
CA ASP A 114 -7.07 4.35 -10.64
C ASP A 114 -5.62 4.84 -10.64
N GLY A 115 -5.07 5.06 -11.83
CA GLY A 115 -3.66 5.43 -12.01
C GLY A 115 -2.72 4.22 -11.89
N ARG A 116 -1.45 4.52 -11.65
CA ARG A 116 -0.41 3.50 -11.47
C ARG A 116 -0.64 2.72 -10.17
N MET A 117 -0.44 1.40 -10.22
CA MET A 117 -0.49 0.54 -9.03
C MET A 117 0.43 1.10 -7.94
N LYS A 118 -0.03 1.06 -6.69
CA LYS A 118 0.74 1.50 -5.52
C LYS A 118 0.95 0.33 -4.57
N ILE A 119 2.12 0.31 -3.93
CA ILE A 119 2.46 -0.63 -2.86
C ILE A 119 3.03 0.12 -1.67
N HIS A 120 2.90 -0.45 -0.49
CA HIS A 120 3.67 -0.06 0.69
C HIS A 120 4.89 -0.98 0.84
N TYR A 121 6.02 -0.36 1.11
CA TYR A 121 7.26 -1.07 1.46
C TYR A 121 7.71 -0.66 2.84
N SER A 122 7.81 -1.64 3.70
CA SER A 122 8.33 -1.49 5.05
C SER A 122 9.28 -2.63 5.40
N GLN A 123 10.06 -2.45 6.46
CA GLN A 123 10.98 -3.44 6.99
C GLN A 123 10.73 -3.63 8.48
N GLN A 124 10.90 -4.85 8.98
CA GLN A 124 10.74 -5.17 10.40
C GLN A 124 11.83 -4.52 11.25
N ASP A 125 11.45 -3.81 12.29
CA ASP A 125 12.36 -3.44 13.38
C ASP A 125 12.62 -4.69 14.25
N MET A 126 13.79 -5.29 14.09
CA MET A 126 14.16 -6.53 14.78
C MET A 126 14.28 -6.38 16.31
N SER A 127 14.36 -5.15 16.81
CA SER A 127 14.41 -4.85 18.25
C SER A 127 13.02 -4.66 18.87
N ARG A 128 11.95 -4.72 18.07
CA ARG A 128 10.58 -4.42 18.48
C ARG A 128 9.63 -5.57 18.19
N ARG A 129 8.38 -5.41 18.61
CA ARG A 129 7.31 -6.37 18.34
C ARG A 129 7.19 -6.64 16.83
N LYS A 130 6.74 -7.83 16.48
CA LYS A 130 6.39 -8.20 15.10
C LYS A 130 5.40 -7.16 14.51
N GLY A 131 5.64 -6.70 13.30
CA GLY A 131 4.88 -5.63 12.65
C GLY A 131 5.33 -4.21 12.99
N ALA A 132 6.41 -4.05 13.75
CA ALA A 132 6.97 -2.71 13.99
C ALA A 132 7.90 -2.31 12.84
N HIS A 133 7.63 -1.17 12.23
CA HIS A 133 8.42 -0.65 11.11
C HIS A 133 9.81 -0.21 11.56
N ALA A 134 10.82 -0.53 10.75
CA ALA A 134 12.21 -0.14 10.96
C ALA A 134 12.39 1.37 10.99
N THR A 135 13.40 1.81 11.76
CA THR A 135 13.74 3.23 11.82
C THR A 135 14.54 3.67 10.61
N TYR A 136 15.44 2.83 10.12
CA TYR A 136 16.31 3.09 8.98
C TYR A 136 16.08 2.04 7.90
N LEU A 137 16.30 2.44 6.64
CA LEU A 137 16.23 1.54 5.50
C LEU A 137 17.48 0.65 5.45
N ASP A 138 17.28 -0.67 5.49
CA ASP A 138 18.33 -1.63 5.13
C ASP A 138 18.46 -1.70 3.60
N ALA A 139 19.60 -1.25 3.11
CA ALA A 139 19.86 -1.13 1.66
C ALA A 139 19.85 -2.49 0.96
N GLN A 140 20.35 -3.54 1.61
CA GLN A 140 20.46 -4.87 1.00
C GLN A 140 19.07 -5.50 0.85
N GLN A 141 18.23 -5.45 1.89
CA GLN A 141 16.87 -5.95 1.82
C GLN A 141 16.05 -5.17 0.77
N PHE A 142 16.22 -3.85 0.73
CA PHE A 142 15.54 -3.00 -0.25
C PHE A 142 15.94 -3.34 -1.68
N LEU A 143 17.23 -3.49 -1.97
CA LEU A 143 17.72 -3.89 -3.29
C LEU A 143 17.20 -5.27 -3.72
N MET A 144 17.17 -6.23 -2.80
CA MET A 144 16.61 -7.56 -3.09
C MET A 144 15.14 -7.46 -3.48
N PHE A 145 14.35 -6.74 -2.70
CA PHE A 145 12.93 -6.50 -3.00
C PHE A 145 12.75 -5.85 -4.37
N CYS A 146 13.45 -4.75 -4.65
CA CYS A 146 13.38 -4.04 -5.93
C CYS A 146 13.82 -4.90 -7.11
N ARG A 147 14.81 -5.78 -6.93
CA ARG A 147 15.24 -6.73 -7.95
C ARG A 147 14.14 -7.71 -8.34
N ASP A 148 13.37 -8.19 -7.37
CA ASP A 148 12.30 -9.17 -7.61
C ASP A 148 11.10 -8.55 -8.37
N ILE A 149 10.91 -7.23 -8.23
CA ILE A 149 9.81 -6.49 -8.85
C ILE A 149 10.24 -5.58 -10.02
N ARG A 150 11.47 -5.67 -10.48
CA ARG A 150 12.10 -4.71 -11.44
C ARG A 150 11.37 -4.54 -12.77
N TYR A 151 10.49 -5.46 -13.13
CA TYR A 151 9.71 -5.41 -14.37
C TYR A 151 8.28 -4.87 -14.19
N MET A 152 7.95 -4.42 -12.98
CA MET A 152 6.63 -3.89 -12.69
C MET A 152 6.66 -2.36 -12.66
N ASP A 153 5.68 -1.74 -13.29
CA ASP A 153 5.48 -0.29 -13.23
C ASP A 153 4.51 0.03 -12.08
N MET A 154 5.05 0.60 -10.99
CA MET A 154 4.29 0.92 -9.80
C MET A 154 4.91 2.07 -9.03
N ASP A 155 4.09 2.71 -8.18
CA ASP A 155 4.56 3.65 -7.18
C ASP A 155 4.80 2.91 -5.85
N MET A 156 5.90 3.20 -5.17
CA MET A 156 6.24 2.61 -3.89
C MET A 156 6.21 3.68 -2.79
N MET A 157 5.37 3.50 -1.79
CA MET A 157 5.38 4.30 -0.56
C MET A 157 6.24 3.61 0.49
N LEU A 158 7.30 4.30 0.94
CA LEU A 158 8.20 3.78 1.97
C LEU A 158 7.64 4.09 3.37
N GLU A 159 7.32 3.05 4.12
CA GLU A 159 6.88 3.16 5.51
C GLU A 159 8.03 2.90 6.50
N ILE A 160 9.13 3.60 6.29
CA ILE A 160 10.30 3.64 7.16
C ILE A 160 10.25 4.90 8.03
N LYS A 161 10.56 4.79 9.33
CA LYS A 161 10.35 5.90 10.29
C LYS A 161 11.14 7.17 10.00
N THR A 162 12.28 7.08 9.33
CA THR A 162 13.04 8.26 8.87
C THR A 162 12.45 8.96 7.65
N LYS A 163 11.31 8.48 7.13
CA LYS A 163 10.47 9.14 6.11
C LYS A 163 11.27 9.64 4.89
N ASN A 164 11.39 10.96 4.75
CA ASN A 164 12.12 11.59 3.63
C ASN A 164 13.59 11.18 3.55
N LEU A 165 14.26 10.90 4.68
CA LEU A 165 15.65 10.42 4.65
C LEU A 165 15.73 9.01 4.06
N ALA A 166 14.80 8.12 4.41
CA ALA A 166 14.71 6.81 3.79
C ALA A 166 14.38 6.89 2.30
N ALA A 167 13.50 7.82 1.90
CA ALA A 167 13.18 8.04 0.49
C ALA A 167 14.41 8.55 -0.31
N LEU A 168 15.17 9.47 0.25
CA LEU A 168 16.42 9.94 -0.37
C LEU A 168 17.45 8.81 -0.48
N GLN A 169 17.60 7.99 0.56
CA GLN A 169 18.48 6.81 0.54
C GLN A 169 18.03 5.80 -0.53
N ALA A 170 16.73 5.53 -0.65
CA ALA A 170 16.19 4.63 -1.65
C ALA A 170 16.45 5.14 -3.08
N LEU A 171 16.30 6.44 -3.32
CA LEU A 171 16.62 7.06 -4.61
C LEU A 171 18.10 6.97 -4.96
N ASP A 172 18.99 7.23 -3.98
CA ASP A 172 20.44 7.07 -4.18
C ASP A 172 20.84 5.62 -4.52
N ILE A 173 20.19 4.65 -3.86
CA ILE A 173 20.40 3.22 -4.13
C ILE A 173 19.94 2.83 -5.55
N LEU A 174 18.76 3.32 -5.98
CA LEU A 174 18.17 2.92 -7.27
C LEU A 174 18.72 3.72 -8.46
N TYR A 175 19.08 4.98 -8.22
CA TYR A 175 19.46 5.94 -9.27
C TYR A 175 20.70 6.75 -8.88
N PRO A 176 21.85 6.10 -8.56
CA PRO A 176 23.03 6.77 -7.99
C PRO A 176 23.56 7.92 -8.87
N GLU A 177 23.60 7.74 -10.18
CA GLU A 177 24.09 8.77 -11.10
C GLU A 177 23.17 10.00 -11.17
N GLN A 178 21.86 9.79 -11.20
CA GLN A 178 20.86 10.87 -11.25
C GLN A 178 20.80 11.63 -9.92
N PHE A 179 20.93 10.92 -8.81
CA PHE A 179 20.91 11.50 -7.48
C PHE A 179 22.12 12.40 -7.22
N GLN A 180 23.32 11.97 -7.63
CA GLN A 180 24.54 12.77 -7.54
C GLN A 180 24.47 14.03 -8.39
N GLN A 181 23.93 13.96 -9.62
CA GLN A 181 23.73 15.13 -10.47
C GLN A 181 22.78 16.15 -9.83
N ALA A 182 21.68 15.71 -9.21
CA ALA A 182 20.73 16.60 -8.52
C ALA A 182 21.34 17.33 -7.32
N LEU A 183 22.35 16.75 -6.65
CA LEU A 183 23.05 17.37 -5.52
C LEU A 183 24.04 18.45 -5.98
N VAL A 184 24.60 18.34 -7.18
CA VAL A 184 25.57 19.32 -7.73
C VAL A 184 24.91 20.66 -8.04
N TRP A 185 23.60 20.72 -8.31
CA TRP A 185 22.87 21.96 -8.60
C TRP A 185 22.56 22.83 -7.35
N LYS A 186 22.94 22.41 -6.16
CA LYS A 186 22.68 23.12 -4.88
C LYS A 186 23.92 23.78 -4.27
N ASN A 187 25.07 23.74 -4.95
CA ASN A 187 26.30 24.47 -4.60
C ASN A 187 26.58 25.55 -5.64
#